data_5f222cb36584326349d8a433453b47ca
#
_entry.id   5f222cb36584326349d8a433453b47ca
#
_cell.length_a   1.000
_cell.length_b   1.000
_cell.length_c   1.000
_cell.angle_alpha   90.00
_cell.angle_beta   90.00
_cell.angle_gamma   90.00
#
_symmetry.space_group_name_H-M   'P 1'
#
loop_
_entity.id
_entity.type
_entity.pdbx_description
1 polymer ?
#
loop_
_entity_poly.entity_id
_entity_poly.type
_entity_poly.pdbx_seq_one_letter_code
_entity_poly.pdbx_strand_id
1 'polypeptide(L)'
;MTNKKNIYPSGVFKCIIMVTLFLTTITVEAKKKATPATWPDGTVMDAWFTNKTKINPETLGRQYMVTDYGVNNDSTIVQTTALQKVIDKAAKEGGGVVVVPEGTFLTGALFFRQGTHLHIKQGGKLKGSDNIIDFPVLTTRIEGETCKYFPALINADGIDGFTITGNGTIDGNGLRYWQAFWTRRSWNAKCTNKDEQRPRLTYLSNCRNVT
;
A
#
# COMPACT_ATOMS: atom_id res chain seq x y z
N MET A 1 -96.17 3.33 -40.91
CA MET A 1 -96.87 2.19 -40.29
C MET A 1 -95.90 1.48 -39.40
N THR A 2 -96.31 1.27 -38.18
CA THR A 2 -95.83 0.36 -37.12
C THR A 2 -94.43 0.60 -36.52
N ASN A 3 -94.58 1.13 -35.38
CA ASN A 3 -93.69 1.37 -34.27
C ASN A 3 -93.32 0.02 -33.59
N LYS A 4 -92.00 -0.23 -33.26
CA LYS A 4 -91.67 -1.21 -32.23
C LYS A 4 -90.57 -0.63 -31.35
N LYS A 5 -90.97 -0.45 -30.13
CA LYS A 5 -90.12 -0.12 -28.95
C LYS A 5 -89.18 -1.28 -28.63
N ASN A 6 -87.93 -0.97 -28.45
CA ASN A 6 -87.01 -1.92 -27.80
C ASN A 6 -86.72 -1.46 -26.35
N ILE A 7 -87.03 -2.33 -25.43
CA ILE A 7 -86.79 -2.23 -24.01
C ILE A 7 -85.41 -2.80 -23.71
N TYR A 8 -84.59 -2.02 -23.08
CA TYR A 8 -83.27 -2.57 -22.52
C TYR A 8 -83.45 -3.01 -21.07
N PRO A 9 -82.98 -4.19 -20.70
CA PRO A 9 -82.83 -4.53 -19.28
C PRO A 9 -81.48 -4.08 -18.75
N SER A 10 -81.51 -3.41 -17.63
CA SER A 10 -80.34 -3.01 -16.82
C SER A 10 -79.55 -4.21 -16.31
N GLY A 11 -78.36 -4.38 -16.86
CA GLY A 11 -77.39 -5.32 -16.33
C GLY A 11 -76.45 -4.64 -15.34
N VAL A 12 -76.56 -5.03 -14.11
CA VAL A 12 -75.65 -4.59 -13.05
C VAL A 12 -74.28 -5.22 -13.27
N PHE A 13 -73.28 -4.43 -13.67
CA PHE A 13 -71.88 -4.87 -13.70
C PHE A 13 -71.34 -4.84 -12.28
N LYS A 14 -71.19 -6.05 -11.68
CA LYS A 14 -70.40 -6.21 -10.44
C LYS A 14 -68.93 -6.20 -10.82
N CYS A 15 -68.23 -5.08 -10.54
CA CYS A 15 -66.76 -5.02 -10.53
C CYS A 15 -66.25 -5.84 -9.34
N ILE A 16 -65.73 -7.01 -9.62
CA ILE A 16 -64.91 -7.76 -8.64
C ILE A 16 -63.52 -7.14 -8.69
N ILE A 17 -63.16 -6.37 -7.67
CA ILE A 17 -61.80 -5.87 -7.46
C ILE A 17 -61.05 -7.02 -6.80
N MET A 18 -60.26 -7.72 -7.59
CA MET A 18 -59.31 -8.75 -7.11
C MET A 18 -58.08 -8.02 -6.50
N VAL A 19 -58.08 -7.83 -5.19
CA VAL A 19 -56.91 -7.33 -4.46
C VAL A 19 -55.90 -8.47 -4.34
N THR A 20 -54.93 -8.53 -5.23
CA THR A 20 -53.77 -9.40 -5.10
C THR A 20 -52.85 -8.81 -4.06
N LEU A 21 -52.86 -9.41 -2.87
CA LEU A 21 -51.97 -9.13 -1.78
C LEU A 21 -50.57 -9.72 -2.14
N PHE A 22 -49.67 -8.89 -2.64
CA PHE A 22 -48.24 -9.24 -2.79
C PHE A 22 -47.64 -9.31 -1.39
N LEU A 23 -47.56 -10.50 -0.79
CA LEU A 23 -46.66 -10.74 0.35
C LEU A 23 -45.21 -10.72 -0.15
N THR A 24 -44.56 -9.58 -0.08
CA THR A 24 -43.11 -9.52 -0.16
C THR A 24 -42.54 -10.08 1.14
N THR A 25 -42.13 -11.33 1.12
CA THR A 25 -41.30 -11.90 2.18
C THR A 25 -39.95 -11.23 2.16
N ILE A 26 -39.75 -10.26 3.04
CA ILE A 26 -38.41 -9.70 3.31
C ILE A 26 -37.66 -10.81 4.06
N THR A 27 -36.86 -11.58 3.33
CA THR A 27 -35.87 -12.47 3.95
C THR A 27 -34.78 -11.59 4.55
N VAL A 28 -34.87 -11.31 5.84
CA VAL A 28 -33.78 -10.75 6.61
C VAL A 28 -32.73 -11.88 6.72
N GLU A 29 -31.76 -11.89 5.80
CA GLU A 29 -30.55 -12.69 6.01
C GLU A 29 -29.85 -12.17 7.26
N ALA A 30 -30.01 -12.89 8.36
CA ALA A 30 -29.21 -12.66 9.55
C ALA A 30 -27.72 -12.86 9.14
N LYS A 31 -26.96 -11.78 9.02
CA LYS A 31 -25.50 -11.86 8.85
C LYS A 31 -24.97 -12.77 9.94
N LYS A 32 -24.55 -13.99 9.59
CA LYS A 32 -23.83 -14.88 10.49
C LYS A 32 -22.70 -14.07 11.10
N LYS A 33 -22.75 -13.86 12.42
CA LYS A 33 -21.66 -13.21 13.15
C LYS A 33 -20.42 -14.06 12.89
N ALA A 34 -19.44 -13.49 12.17
CA ALA A 34 -18.21 -14.21 11.87
C ALA A 34 -17.55 -14.60 13.19
N THR A 35 -17.20 -15.87 13.34
CA THR A 35 -16.44 -16.34 14.49
C THR A 35 -15.12 -15.57 14.53
N PRO A 36 -14.74 -14.95 15.65
CA PRO A 36 -13.46 -14.24 15.74
C PRO A 36 -12.30 -15.17 15.39
N ALA A 37 -11.34 -14.66 14.63
CA ALA A 37 -10.09 -15.39 14.41
C ALA A 37 -9.35 -15.56 15.74
N THR A 38 -8.73 -16.72 15.95
CA THR A 38 -7.98 -17.04 17.18
C THR A 38 -6.54 -17.44 16.87
N TRP A 39 -5.65 -17.15 17.79
CA TRP A 39 -4.30 -17.66 17.80
C TRP A 39 -4.29 -19.18 18.05
N PRO A 40 -3.16 -19.90 17.79
CA PRO A 40 -3.05 -21.34 18.05
C PRO A 40 -3.32 -21.74 19.51
N ASP A 41 -3.13 -20.82 20.46
CA ASP A 41 -3.41 -20.99 21.88
C ASP A 41 -4.90 -20.77 22.25
N GLY A 42 -5.74 -20.44 21.26
CA GLY A 42 -7.17 -20.19 21.44
C GLY A 42 -7.54 -18.77 21.85
N THR A 43 -6.58 -17.86 22.06
CA THR A 43 -6.85 -16.46 22.34
C THR A 43 -7.39 -15.73 21.11
N VAL A 44 -8.27 -14.75 21.30
CA VAL A 44 -8.87 -13.98 20.20
C VAL A 44 -7.83 -13.06 19.59
N MET A 45 -7.71 -13.08 18.25
CA MET A 45 -6.89 -12.13 17.53
C MET A 45 -7.50 -10.74 17.55
N ASP A 46 -6.69 -9.72 17.81
CA ASP A 46 -7.11 -8.34 17.64
C ASP A 46 -7.53 -8.06 16.19
N ALA A 47 -8.56 -7.25 16.01
CA ALA A 47 -9.17 -6.99 14.69
C ALA A 47 -8.19 -6.46 13.64
N TRP A 48 -7.15 -5.74 14.03
CA TRP A 48 -6.17 -5.20 13.10
C TRP A 48 -5.32 -6.28 12.40
N PHE A 49 -5.09 -7.45 13.01
CA PHE A 49 -4.42 -8.59 12.36
C PHE A 49 -5.26 -9.23 11.25
N THR A 50 -6.57 -9.11 11.35
CA THR A 50 -7.51 -9.68 10.38
C THR A 50 -8.08 -8.66 9.42
N ASN A 51 -7.72 -7.38 9.59
CA ASN A 51 -8.17 -6.29 8.73
C ASN A 51 -7.56 -6.42 7.33
N LYS A 52 -8.40 -6.71 6.34
CA LYS A 52 -8.03 -6.81 4.92
C LYS A 52 -8.43 -5.57 4.12
N THR A 53 -8.81 -4.49 4.78
CA THR A 53 -9.22 -3.26 4.12
C THR A 53 -8.01 -2.65 3.42
N LYS A 54 -8.09 -2.52 2.11
CA LYS A 54 -7.06 -1.80 1.33
C LYS A 54 -7.22 -0.31 1.55
N ILE A 55 -6.12 0.35 1.85
CA ILE A 55 -6.11 1.81 1.96
C ILE A 55 -6.18 2.39 0.54
N ASN A 56 -7.15 3.29 0.31
CA ASN A 56 -7.18 4.07 -0.91
C ASN A 56 -6.13 5.19 -0.82
N PRO A 57 -5.11 5.22 -1.69
CA PRO A 57 -4.06 6.24 -1.64
C PRO A 57 -4.61 7.66 -1.85
N GLU A 58 -5.76 7.84 -2.50
CA GLU A 58 -6.39 9.14 -2.70
C GLU A 58 -6.84 9.78 -1.38
N THR A 59 -7.11 8.97 -0.35
CA THR A 59 -7.50 9.47 0.98
C THR A 59 -6.32 9.93 1.83
N LEU A 60 -5.08 9.67 1.37
CA LEU A 60 -3.85 10.02 2.08
C LEU A 60 -3.29 11.40 1.69
N GLY A 61 -4.00 12.15 0.86
CA GLY A 61 -3.63 13.50 0.45
C GLY A 61 -3.25 13.64 -1.02
N ARG A 62 -2.62 14.75 -1.36
CA ARG A 62 -2.21 15.07 -2.73
C ARG A 62 -1.26 14.02 -3.29
N GLN A 63 -1.45 13.69 -4.57
CA GLN A 63 -0.59 12.78 -5.31
C GLN A 63 0.59 13.52 -5.97
N TYR A 64 1.80 13.02 -5.76
CA TYR A 64 3.04 13.52 -6.37
C TYR A 64 3.60 12.43 -7.27
N MET A 65 3.19 12.42 -8.53
CA MET A 65 3.72 11.48 -9.52
C MET A 65 5.18 11.81 -9.80
N VAL A 66 6.08 10.88 -9.54
CA VAL A 66 7.52 11.17 -9.62
C VAL A 66 7.96 11.65 -10.99
N THR A 67 7.33 11.16 -12.06
CA THR A 67 7.62 11.57 -13.43
C THR A 67 7.29 13.04 -13.72
N ASP A 68 6.28 13.62 -13.04
CA ASP A 68 5.90 15.02 -13.20
C ASP A 68 6.95 15.98 -12.60
N TYR A 69 7.90 15.43 -11.85
CA TYR A 69 9.00 16.15 -11.19
C TYR A 69 10.37 15.78 -11.74
N GLY A 70 10.42 15.24 -12.95
CA GLY A 70 11.66 14.98 -13.67
C GLY A 70 12.38 13.68 -13.29
N VAL A 71 11.70 12.76 -12.59
CA VAL A 71 12.22 11.40 -12.39
C VAL A 71 11.88 10.57 -13.64
N ASN A 72 12.89 9.97 -14.25
CA ASN A 72 12.73 9.25 -15.51
C ASN A 72 12.49 7.74 -15.25
N ASN A 73 11.70 7.12 -16.12
CA ASN A 73 11.61 5.68 -16.18
C ASN A 73 12.88 5.10 -16.81
N ASP A 74 13.94 5.01 -16.02
CA ASP A 74 15.23 4.50 -16.44
C ASP A 74 15.85 3.66 -15.32
N SER A 75 16.08 2.37 -15.63
CA SER A 75 16.65 1.41 -14.68
C SER A 75 18.16 1.44 -14.61
N THR A 76 18.84 2.32 -15.37
CA THR A 76 20.31 2.43 -15.47
C THR A 76 20.86 3.66 -14.78
N ILE A 77 20.02 4.67 -14.56
CA ILE A 77 20.42 5.95 -13.94
C ILE A 77 19.93 6.00 -12.49
N VAL A 78 20.84 6.19 -11.55
CA VAL A 78 20.50 6.36 -10.14
C VAL A 78 19.90 7.76 -9.92
N GLN A 79 18.64 7.82 -9.49
CA GLN A 79 17.85 9.04 -9.39
C GLN A 79 17.48 9.41 -7.94
N THR A 80 18.30 9.01 -6.98
CA THR A 80 18.05 9.22 -5.54
C THR A 80 17.72 10.67 -5.21
N THR A 81 18.53 11.61 -5.72
CA THR A 81 18.34 13.04 -5.45
C THR A 81 17.03 13.57 -6.03
N ALA A 82 16.64 13.13 -7.23
CA ALA A 82 15.38 13.55 -7.84
C ALA A 82 14.17 13.00 -7.06
N LEU A 83 14.19 11.71 -6.73
CA LEU A 83 13.15 11.07 -5.92
C LEU A 83 13.04 11.69 -4.52
N GLN A 84 14.16 11.95 -3.86
CA GLN A 84 14.17 12.60 -2.56
C GLN A 84 13.57 14.00 -2.60
N LYS A 85 13.85 14.78 -3.65
CA LYS A 85 13.22 16.10 -3.84
C LYS A 85 11.71 16.03 -3.95
N VAL A 86 11.14 14.97 -4.55
CA VAL A 86 9.68 14.79 -4.60
C VAL A 86 9.12 14.53 -3.20
N ILE A 87 9.78 13.69 -2.42
CA ILE A 87 9.40 13.41 -1.03
C ILE A 87 9.47 14.69 -0.19
N ASP A 88 10.57 15.41 -0.27
CA ASP A 88 10.78 16.64 0.50
C ASP A 88 9.81 17.76 0.07
N LYS A 89 9.46 17.84 -1.23
CA LYS A 89 8.41 18.72 -1.74
C LYS A 89 7.05 18.37 -1.16
N ALA A 90 6.66 17.11 -1.19
CA ALA A 90 5.39 16.65 -0.63
C ALA A 90 5.31 17.01 0.87
N ALA A 91 6.37 16.78 1.63
CA ALA A 91 6.44 17.13 3.04
C ALA A 91 6.28 18.65 3.27
N LYS A 92 6.98 19.47 2.47
CA LYS A 92 6.92 20.94 2.57
C LYS A 92 5.55 21.50 2.24
N GLU A 93 4.79 20.83 1.38
CA GLU A 93 3.44 21.24 0.96
C GLU A 93 2.33 20.66 1.86
N GLY A 94 2.67 20.13 3.03
CA GLY A 94 1.70 19.64 4.01
C GLY A 94 1.47 18.14 3.99
N GLY A 95 2.27 17.38 3.23
CA GLY A 95 2.16 15.94 3.10
C GLY A 95 1.55 15.48 1.79
N GLY A 96 1.39 14.17 1.65
CA GLY A 96 0.77 13.53 0.48
C GLY A 96 1.46 12.25 0.07
N VAL A 97 1.09 11.76 -1.09
CA VAL A 97 1.51 10.45 -1.59
C VAL A 97 2.50 10.59 -2.73
N VAL A 98 3.70 10.10 -2.53
CA VAL A 98 4.71 9.97 -3.60
C VAL A 98 4.35 8.74 -4.43
N VAL A 99 4.03 8.95 -5.69
CA VAL A 99 3.52 7.91 -6.59
C VAL A 99 4.58 7.50 -7.60
N VAL A 100 4.94 6.23 -7.55
CA VAL A 100 5.82 5.60 -8.55
C VAL A 100 4.92 4.94 -9.60
N PRO A 101 4.88 5.43 -10.85
CA PRO A 101 4.06 4.85 -11.93
C PRO A 101 4.67 3.56 -12.47
N GLU A 102 4.05 3.01 -13.50
CA GLU A 102 4.60 1.90 -14.28
C GLU A 102 6.00 2.24 -14.79
N GLY A 103 6.92 1.27 -14.70
CA GLY A 103 8.32 1.41 -15.07
C GLY A 103 9.28 1.03 -13.96
N THR A 104 10.58 1.22 -14.20
CA THR A 104 11.62 0.90 -13.21
C THR A 104 12.44 2.16 -12.90
N PHE A 105 12.48 2.51 -11.62
CA PHE A 105 13.13 3.70 -11.09
C PHE A 105 14.26 3.29 -10.16
N LEU A 106 15.50 3.49 -10.60
CA LEU A 106 16.71 3.11 -9.86
C LEU A 106 17.07 4.20 -8.84
N THR A 107 17.32 3.79 -7.60
CA THR A 107 17.60 4.73 -6.50
C THR A 107 18.54 4.13 -5.45
N GLY A 108 19.22 4.98 -4.70
CA GLY A 108 19.79 4.69 -3.39
C GLY A 108 18.77 4.89 -2.27
N ALA A 109 19.23 5.30 -1.08
CA ALA A 109 18.38 5.47 0.08
C ALA A 109 17.42 6.65 -0.04
N LEU A 110 16.16 6.43 0.26
CA LEU A 110 15.10 7.44 0.35
C LEU A 110 14.63 7.60 1.79
N PHE A 111 14.42 8.86 2.21
CA PHE A 111 14.01 9.22 3.55
C PHE A 111 12.65 9.91 3.51
N PHE A 112 11.64 9.23 4.00
CA PHE A 112 10.29 9.77 4.10
C PHE A 112 10.18 10.74 5.29
N ARG A 113 9.20 11.63 5.23
CA ARG A 113 8.94 12.70 6.20
C ARG A 113 7.55 12.53 6.80
N GLN A 114 7.29 13.22 7.91
CA GLN A 114 5.96 13.26 8.49
C GLN A 114 4.93 13.69 7.44
N GLY A 115 3.82 12.95 7.37
CA GLY A 115 2.72 13.20 6.44
C GLY A 115 2.97 12.74 5.00
N THR A 116 4.14 12.16 4.67
CA THR A 116 4.40 11.61 3.34
C THR A 116 4.19 10.11 3.30
N HIS A 117 3.67 9.60 2.19
CA HIS A 117 3.35 8.20 1.96
C HIS A 117 3.94 7.72 0.63
N LEU A 118 4.05 6.42 0.43
CA LEU A 118 4.53 5.82 -0.82
C LEU A 118 3.42 4.99 -1.47
N HIS A 119 3.18 5.23 -2.75
CA HIS A 119 2.31 4.39 -3.56
C HIS A 119 3.03 3.94 -4.82
N ILE A 120 3.15 2.62 -5.02
CA ILE A 120 3.75 2.06 -6.22
C ILE A 120 2.65 1.42 -7.05
N LYS A 121 2.37 2.01 -8.22
CA LYS A 121 1.33 1.50 -9.13
C LYS A 121 1.69 0.11 -9.64
N GLN A 122 0.70 -0.62 -10.12
CA GLN A 122 0.92 -1.86 -10.83
C GLN A 122 1.88 -1.64 -12.01
N GLY A 123 2.84 -2.55 -12.19
CA GLY A 123 3.91 -2.41 -13.19
C GLY A 123 5.03 -1.44 -12.78
N GLY A 124 4.84 -0.66 -11.71
CA GLY A 124 5.88 0.20 -11.14
C GLY A 124 6.88 -0.60 -10.31
N LYS A 125 8.15 -0.24 -10.40
CA LYS A 125 9.24 -0.83 -9.63
C LYS A 125 10.17 0.24 -9.09
N LEU A 126 10.28 0.31 -7.78
CA LEU A 126 11.34 1.06 -7.12
C LEU A 126 12.51 0.11 -6.88
N LYS A 127 13.61 0.29 -7.64
CA LYS A 127 14.76 -0.62 -7.63
C LYS A 127 15.93 0.02 -6.88
N GLY A 128 16.52 -0.68 -5.93
CA GLY A 128 17.73 -0.27 -5.25
C GLY A 128 18.98 -0.36 -6.14
N SER A 129 19.90 0.57 -5.98
CA SER A 129 21.23 0.45 -6.58
C SER A 129 21.95 -0.76 -5.97
N ASP A 130 22.69 -1.49 -6.80
CA ASP A 130 23.60 -2.55 -6.37
C ASP A 130 25.03 -2.02 -6.12
N ASN A 131 25.22 -0.72 -6.26
CA ASN A 131 26.46 -0.04 -5.93
C ASN A 131 26.36 0.63 -4.56
N ILE A 132 27.21 0.17 -3.62
CA ILE A 132 27.17 0.64 -2.22
C ILE A 132 27.46 2.13 -2.08
N ILE A 133 28.16 2.76 -3.06
CA ILE A 133 28.50 4.17 -3.05
C ILE A 133 27.24 5.06 -3.14
N ASP A 134 26.15 4.52 -3.68
CA ASP A 134 24.88 5.25 -3.79
C ASP A 134 24.10 5.33 -2.46
N PHE A 135 24.66 4.73 -1.40
CA PHE A 135 24.10 4.77 -0.05
C PHE A 135 25.06 5.51 0.90
N PRO A 136 24.59 6.52 1.64
CA PRO A 136 25.44 7.20 2.63
C PRO A 136 25.70 6.29 3.83
N VAL A 137 26.79 6.51 4.55
CA VAL A 137 27.02 5.88 5.85
C VAL A 137 26.48 6.77 6.95
N LEU A 138 25.52 6.26 7.71
CA LEU A 138 24.84 7.00 8.78
C LEU A 138 24.99 6.28 10.13
N THR A 139 24.75 7.02 11.19
CA THR A 139 24.51 6.39 12.51
C THR A 139 23.11 5.79 12.49
N THR A 140 23.00 4.49 12.64
CA THR A 140 21.73 3.76 12.66
C THR A 140 21.81 2.59 13.63
N ARG A 141 20.75 1.80 13.71
CA ARG A 141 20.67 0.65 14.57
C ARG A 141 20.58 -0.64 13.77
N ILE A 142 21.42 -1.62 14.06
CA ILE A 142 21.40 -2.96 13.49
C ILE A 142 21.68 -3.99 14.59
N GLU A 143 20.91 -5.08 14.59
CA GLU A 143 21.11 -6.22 15.52
C GLU A 143 21.21 -5.79 17.00
N GLY A 144 20.41 -4.79 17.38
CA GLY A 144 20.37 -4.28 18.74
C GLY A 144 21.47 -3.25 19.10
N GLU A 145 22.39 -2.94 18.18
CA GLU A 145 23.49 -2.01 18.42
C GLU A 145 23.39 -0.75 17.56
N THR A 146 23.82 0.38 18.14
CA THR A 146 23.97 1.64 17.41
C THR A 146 25.38 1.72 16.82
N CYS A 147 25.47 1.82 15.50
CA CYS A 147 26.74 1.85 14.79
C CYS A 147 26.65 2.66 13.49
N LYS A 148 27.79 2.84 12.83
CA LYS A 148 27.84 3.36 11.46
C LYS A 148 27.48 2.25 10.49
N TYR A 149 26.44 2.47 9.70
CA TYR A 149 25.93 1.49 8.76
C TYR A 149 25.21 2.16 7.58
N PHE A 150 24.93 1.40 6.55
CA PHE A 150 24.11 1.87 5.42
C PHE A 150 22.62 1.92 5.80
N PRO A 151 21.89 2.99 5.44
CA PRO A 151 20.44 3.04 5.59
C PRO A 151 19.75 2.02 4.68
N ALA A 152 18.46 1.87 4.86
CA ALA A 152 17.64 1.07 3.96
C ALA A 152 17.36 1.83 2.63
N LEU A 153 16.80 1.09 1.67
CA LEU A 153 16.27 1.71 0.45
C LEU A 153 15.12 2.69 0.80
N ILE A 154 14.22 2.28 1.72
CA ILE A 154 13.15 3.11 2.25
C ILE A 154 13.37 3.31 3.75
N ASN A 155 13.43 4.56 4.18
CA ASN A 155 13.64 4.91 5.58
C ASN A 155 12.52 5.84 6.07
N ALA A 156 12.02 5.58 7.27
CA ALA A 156 11.14 6.46 8.02
C ALA A 156 11.55 6.43 9.49
N ASP A 157 11.71 7.60 10.10
CA ASP A 157 12.07 7.74 11.51
C ASP A 157 11.20 8.79 12.19
N GLY A 158 10.59 8.43 13.33
CA GLY A 158 9.75 9.31 14.12
C GLY A 158 8.42 9.70 13.46
N ILE A 159 7.97 8.95 12.46
CA ILE A 159 6.77 9.28 11.67
C ILE A 159 5.54 8.58 12.26
N ASP A 160 4.45 9.33 12.37
CA ASP A 160 3.12 8.80 12.69
C ASP A 160 2.26 8.73 11.42
N GLY A 161 1.73 7.54 11.11
CA GLY A 161 0.82 7.32 9.98
C GLY A 161 1.51 7.01 8.65
N PHE A 162 2.79 6.62 8.62
CA PHE A 162 3.47 6.26 7.36
C PHE A 162 2.82 5.06 6.68
N THR A 163 2.55 5.19 5.38
CA THR A 163 1.82 4.17 4.63
C THR A 163 2.55 3.84 3.33
N ILE A 164 2.69 2.55 3.04
CA ILE A 164 3.17 2.03 1.74
C ILE A 164 2.03 1.25 1.10
N THR A 165 1.62 1.63 -0.10
CA THR A 165 0.50 1.02 -0.82
C THR A 165 0.86 0.69 -2.27
N GLY A 166 -0.06 0.01 -2.95
CA GLY A 166 0.02 -0.29 -4.38
C GLY A 166 0.28 -1.76 -4.68
N ASN A 167 0.23 -2.08 -5.97
CA ASN A 167 0.46 -3.43 -6.50
C ASN A 167 1.80 -3.53 -7.27
N GLY A 168 2.67 -2.53 -7.10
CA GLY A 168 4.00 -2.52 -7.69
C GLY A 168 5.03 -3.27 -6.86
N THR A 169 6.30 -3.03 -7.12
CA THR A 169 7.42 -3.78 -6.54
C THR A 169 8.43 -2.85 -5.88
N ILE A 170 8.89 -3.21 -4.69
CA ILE A 170 10.10 -2.69 -4.08
C ILE A 170 11.17 -3.77 -4.22
N ASP A 171 12.19 -3.49 -5.02
CA ASP A 171 13.26 -4.42 -5.35
C ASP A 171 14.57 -3.91 -4.74
N GLY A 172 15.08 -4.62 -3.75
CA GLY A 172 16.35 -4.28 -3.10
C GLY A 172 17.58 -4.52 -3.95
N ASN A 173 17.44 -5.20 -5.10
CA ASN A 173 18.53 -5.54 -6.03
C ASN A 173 19.78 -6.11 -5.33
N GLY A 174 19.57 -6.99 -4.37
CA GLY A 174 20.55 -7.38 -3.36
C GLY A 174 21.57 -8.44 -3.78
N LEU A 175 21.50 -8.97 -5.02
CA LEU A 175 22.34 -10.11 -5.43
C LEU A 175 23.84 -9.83 -5.25
N ARG A 176 24.33 -8.68 -5.71
CA ARG A 176 25.74 -8.29 -5.62
C ARG A 176 26.21 -8.19 -4.17
N TYR A 177 25.38 -7.64 -3.29
CA TYR A 177 25.69 -7.54 -1.85
C TYR A 177 25.76 -8.91 -1.19
N TRP A 178 24.86 -9.82 -1.54
CA TRP A 178 24.90 -11.18 -1.03
C TRP A 178 26.11 -11.98 -1.53
N GLN A 179 26.46 -11.80 -2.79
CA GLN A 179 27.68 -12.41 -3.35
C GLN A 179 28.94 -11.91 -2.61
N ALA A 180 29.06 -10.60 -2.37
CA ALA A 180 30.16 -10.03 -1.60
C ALA A 180 30.22 -10.62 -0.18
N PHE A 181 29.09 -10.69 0.51
CA PHE A 181 29.01 -11.26 1.86
C PHE A 181 29.46 -12.73 1.89
N TRP A 182 28.94 -13.56 0.99
CA TRP A 182 29.29 -14.98 0.98
C TRP A 182 30.71 -15.23 0.51
N THR A 183 31.24 -14.44 -0.40
CA THR A 183 32.63 -14.48 -0.80
C THR A 183 33.53 -14.14 0.39
N ARG A 184 33.25 -13.10 1.14
CA ARG A 184 34.03 -12.77 2.35
C ARG A 184 33.92 -13.87 3.41
N ARG A 185 32.72 -14.42 3.60
CA ARG A 185 32.50 -15.51 4.57
C ARG A 185 33.19 -16.81 4.21
N SER A 186 33.47 -17.06 2.93
CA SER A 186 34.27 -18.24 2.52
C SER A 186 35.73 -18.17 3.00
N TRP A 187 36.24 -16.94 3.20
CA TRP A 187 37.60 -16.72 3.74
C TRP A 187 37.59 -16.52 5.25
N ASN A 188 36.56 -15.98 5.80
CA ASN A 188 36.37 -15.72 7.23
C ASN A 188 35.00 -16.22 7.68
N ALA A 189 34.92 -17.44 8.16
CA ALA A 189 33.69 -18.08 8.62
C ALA A 189 32.98 -17.29 9.76
N LYS A 190 33.70 -16.41 10.48
CA LYS A 190 33.13 -15.52 11.51
C LYS A 190 32.63 -14.20 10.97
N CYS A 191 32.67 -13.96 9.65
CA CYS A 191 32.15 -12.74 9.04
C CYS A 191 30.69 -12.53 9.40
N THR A 192 30.40 -11.34 9.89
CA THR A 192 29.06 -10.88 10.32
C THR A 192 28.50 -9.85 9.34
N ASN A 193 27.26 -9.45 9.55
CA ASN A 193 26.64 -8.35 8.81
C ASN A 193 27.32 -6.98 9.06
N LYS A 194 28.10 -6.84 10.13
CA LYS A 194 28.86 -5.62 10.42
C LYS A 194 30.18 -5.59 9.66
N ASP A 195 30.74 -6.74 9.34
CA ASP A 195 32.00 -6.87 8.58
C ASP A 195 31.77 -6.67 7.08
N GLU A 196 30.65 -7.18 6.55
CA GLU A 196 30.25 -6.97 5.16
C GLU A 196 28.86 -6.33 5.15
N GLN A 197 28.86 -5.00 5.22
CA GLN A 197 27.66 -4.19 5.35
C GLN A 197 26.91 -4.08 4.02
N ARG A 198 25.57 -3.97 4.10
CA ARG A 198 24.68 -3.79 2.95
C ARG A 198 23.39 -3.07 3.33
N PRO A 199 22.74 -2.35 2.40
CA PRO A 199 21.46 -1.71 2.67
C PRO A 199 20.38 -2.75 3.03
N ARG A 200 19.44 -2.34 3.88
CA ARG A 200 18.18 -3.04 4.13
C ARG A 200 17.13 -2.61 3.12
N LEU A 201 16.05 -3.37 2.99
CA LEU A 201 14.95 -2.97 2.11
C LEU A 201 14.15 -1.81 2.71
N THR A 202 13.72 -1.96 3.97
CA THR A 202 12.93 -0.95 4.67
C THR A 202 13.40 -0.85 6.11
N TYR A 203 13.49 0.38 6.62
CA TYR A 203 13.81 0.68 8.01
C TYR A 203 12.82 1.70 8.58
N LEU A 204 12.04 1.25 9.54
CA LEU A 204 11.07 2.06 10.26
C LEU A 204 11.52 2.14 11.71
N SER A 205 11.81 3.33 12.19
CA SER A 205 12.31 3.60 13.54
C SER A 205 11.43 4.63 14.22
N ASN A 206 11.06 4.38 15.47
CA ASN A 206 10.22 5.28 16.27
C ASN A 206 8.87 5.67 15.59
N CYS A 207 8.42 4.87 14.64
CA CYS A 207 7.18 5.12 13.88
C CYS A 207 5.96 4.55 14.61
N ARG A 208 4.79 5.17 14.36
CA ARG A 208 3.48 4.71 14.83
C ARG A 208 2.50 4.63 13.66
N ASN A 209 1.43 3.84 13.81
CA ASN A 209 0.33 3.73 12.83
C ASN A 209 0.84 3.50 11.39
N VAL A 210 1.82 2.63 11.24
CA VAL A 210 2.40 2.28 9.92
C VAL A 210 1.53 1.22 9.25
N THR A 211 1.31 1.37 7.95
CA THR A 211 0.54 0.41 7.14
C THR A 211 1.28 0.06 5.86
#